data_2a0c07a6a2e37e003bf1b47177a07a24
#
_entry.id   2a0c07a6a2e37e003bf1b47177a07a24
#
_cell.length_a   1.000
_cell.length_b   1.000
_cell.length_c   1.000
_cell.angle_alpha   90.00
_cell.angle_beta   90.00
_cell.angle_gamma   90.00
#
_symmetry.space_group_name_H-M   'P 1'
#
loop_
_entity.id
_entity.type
_entity.pdbx_description
1 polymer ?
#
loop_
_entity_poly.entity_id
_entity_poly.type
_entity_poly.pdbx_seq_one_letter_code
_entity_poly.pdbx_strand_id
1 'polypeptide(L)'
;VTTQDIVGKLWKLCDVLRDDGITYHQYVTELTYILFLKMAKETGAEDSIPAGYRWDDLAALDGIELKKFYRQLLEYLGTECQGRIREIYNGASTSIDEPANLKKLITSIDELDWFSAKEEGLGNLYEGLLEKNANEKKSGAGQYFTPRPLIDVMTKLVKPQAGEKCNDPACGTFGFMIAAFQYVYSHTNGFMDLDGDQAQFEYEKAFTGCELVHDTHRLALMNAMLHEIEGRIMLGDTLSPLGKNLDGYDVVLTNPPFGTKKGGERASRDDLDVLTSNKQLNFLQHIYKSLKKDGKARAAVVLPDNVLFADGDGAKIRANLMDKCNLHTILRLPTGIFYAQGVKTNVLFFTRGTSDKDNTREVWFYDLRTNMPSFGKTNPLKQEHFADFMKAYEAEDRTKVEDERWSVVSRAEIAAKGDSLDLGLIKDDSIVDYEDLPDPLTAAENAADTLEEAVDMLRAVAKELKQLGV
;
A
#
# COMPACT_ATOMS: atom_id res chain seq x y z
N VAL A 1 -25.45 7.95 -10.48
CA VAL A 1 -24.66 8.14 -9.24
C VAL A 1 -23.37 7.41 -9.42
N THR A 2 -22.23 8.08 -9.32
CA THR A 2 -20.92 7.47 -9.49
C THR A 2 -20.44 6.81 -8.19
N THR A 3 -19.47 5.89 -8.29
CA THR A 3 -18.78 5.32 -7.11
C THR A 3 -18.25 6.42 -6.18
N GLN A 4 -17.69 7.49 -6.74
CA GLN A 4 -17.17 8.61 -5.97
C GLN A 4 -18.26 9.37 -5.19
N ASP A 5 -19.47 9.48 -5.74
CA ASP A 5 -20.59 10.09 -5.04
C ASP A 5 -21.01 9.26 -3.82
N ILE A 6 -21.02 7.93 -3.96
CA ILE A 6 -21.37 7.01 -2.87
C ILE A 6 -20.26 7.01 -1.81
N VAL A 7 -18.99 6.95 -2.21
CA VAL A 7 -17.83 7.09 -1.30
C VAL A 7 -17.88 8.41 -0.55
N GLY A 8 -18.25 9.52 -1.24
CA GLY A 8 -18.43 10.83 -0.60
C GLY A 8 -19.52 10.84 0.45
N LYS A 9 -20.64 10.16 0.21
CA LYS A 9 -21.75 10.01 1.17
C LYS A 9 -21.33 9.16 2.37
N LEU A 10 -20.68 7.99 2.12
CA LEU A 10 -20.12 7.16 3.19
C LEU A 10 -19.13 7.91 4.06
N TRP A 11 -18.25 8.69 3.42
CA TRP A 11 -17.25 9.46 4.16
C TRP A 11 -17.86 10.53 5.08
N LYS A 12 -18.97 11.12 4.67
CA LYS A 12 -19.71 12.08 5.54
C LYS A 12 -20.25 11.45 6.82
N LEU A 13 -20.46 10.12 6.84
CA LEU A 13 -20.86 9.41 8.05
C LEU A 13 -19.78 9.40 9.12
N CYS A 14 -18.53 9.70 8.76
CA CYS A 14 -17.45 9.93 9.73
C CYS A 14 -17.76 11.08 10.70
N ASP A 15 -18.59 12.05 10.31
CA ASP A 15 -19.03 13.11 11.23
C ASP A 15 -19.86 12.54 12.38
N VAL A 16 -20.69 11.52 12.10
CA VAL A 16 -21.47 10.81 13.13
C VAL A 16 -20.54 10.05 14.08
N LEU A 17 -19.51 9.39 13.53
CA LEU A 17 -18.51 8.69 14.33
C LEU A 17 -17.70 9.65 15.23
N ARG A 18 -17.38 10.83 14.70
CA ARG A 18 -16.68 11.87 15.48
C ARG A 18 -17.53 12.38 16.65
N ASP A 19 -18.84 12.49 16.47
CA ASP A 19 -19.76 12.89 17.53
C ASP A 19 -19.76 11.88 18.69
N ASP A 20 -19.41 10.62 18.42
CA ASP A 20 -19.19 9.55 19.44
C ASP A 20 -17.74 9.52 19.98
N GLY A 21 -16.92 10.51 19.62
CA GLY A 21 -15.52 10.60 20.08
C GLY A 21 -14.55 9.66 19.36
N ILE A 22 -14.97 9.03 18.26
CA ILE A 22 -14.14 8.10 17.48
C ILE A 22 -13.16 8.88 16.63
N THR A 23 -11.91 8.43 16.58
CA THR A 23 -10.83 9.09 15.86
C THR A 23 -10.75 8.64 14.40
N TYR A 24 -10.12 9.46 13.55
CA TYR A 24 -9.89 9.17 12.13
C TYR A 24 -9.29 7.78 11.86
N HIS A 25 -8.43 7.29 12.76
CA HIS A 25 -7.80 5.98 12.60
C HIS A 25 -8.79 4.82 12.66
N GLN A 26 -9.92 5.03 13.31
CA GLN A 26 -10.95 4.00 13.56
C GLN A 26 -12.14 4.09 12.60
N TYR A 27 -12.30 5.20 11.84
CA TYR A 27 -13.48 5.44 11.00
C TYR A 27 -13.77 4.30 10.04
N VAL A 28 -12.79 3.91 9.24
CA VAL A 28 -12.98 2.87 8.23
C VAL A 28 -13.23 1.51 8.86
N THR A 29 -12.59 1.21 9.99
CA THR A 29 -12.84 -0.04 10.73
C THR A 29 -14.29 -0.12 11.22
N GLU A 30 -14.78 0.94 11.86
CA GLU A 30 -16.18 1.00 12.33
C GLU A 30 -17.17 0.92 11.16
N LEU A 31 -16.93 1.64 10.07
CA LEU A 31 -17.76 1.54 8.87
C LEU A 31 -17.69 0.15 8.24
N THR A 32 -16.52 -0.48 8.21
CA THR A 32 -16.31 -1.81 7.63
C THR A 32 -17.18 -2.87 8.30
N TYR A 33 -17.31 -2.84 9.62
CA TYR A 33 -18.16 -3.77 10.35
C TYR A 33 -19.61 -3.74 9.88
N ILE A 34 -20.15 -2.55 9.66
CA ILE A 34 -21.53 -2.34 9.25
C ILE A 34 -21.70 -2.59 7.75
N LEU A 35 -20.77 -2.08 6.94
CA LEU A 35 -20.80 -2.23 5.48
C LEU A 35 -20.74 -3.69 5.04
N PHE A 36 -19.96 -4.53 5.74
CA PHE A 36 -19.89 -5.95 5.43
C PHE A 36 -21.28 -6.60 5.42
N LEU A 37 -22.06 -6.38 6.47
CA LEU A 37 -23.41 -6.95 6.60
C LEU A 37 -24.35 -6.45 5.50
N LYS A 38 -24.28 -5.16 5.20
CA LYS A 38 -25.10 -4.58 4.13
C LYS A 38 -24.71 -5.10 2.76
N MET A 39 -23.40 -5.16 2.47
CA MET A 39 -22.91 -5.70 1.21
C MET A 39 -23.23 -7.18 1.03
N ALA A 40 -23.16 -7.98 2.09
CA ALA A 40 -23.57 -9.38 2.06
C ALA A 40 -25.06 -9.53 1.69
N LYS A 41 -25.93 -8.69 2.26
CA LYS A 41 -27.34 -8.65 1.87
C LYS A 41 -27.54 -8.28 0.40
N GLU A 42 -26.89 -7.22 -0.05
CA GLU A 42 -27.05 -6.70 -1.40
C GLU A 42 -26.53 -7.65 -2.49
N THR A 43 -25.54 -8.49 -2.16
CA THR A 43 -25.00 -9.51 -3.07
C THR A 43 -25.68 -10.86 -2.97
N GLY A 44 -26.60 -11.05 -2.02
CA GLY A 44 -27.22 -12.34 -1.75
C GLY A 44 -26.29 -13.35 -1.06
N ALA A 45 -25.19 -12.88 -0.46
CA ALA A 45 -24.17 -13.71 0.21
C ALA A 45 -24.45 -13.91 1.72
N GLU A 46 -25.64 -13.58 2.20
CA GLU A 46 -26.01 -13.71 3.63
C GLU A 46 -26.06 -15.14 4.14
N ASP A 47 -26.08 -16.15 3.26
CA ASP A 47 -26.15 -17.57 3.68
C ASP A 47 -24.94 -17.99 4.52
N SER A 48 -23.82 -17.32 4.37
CA SER A 48 -22.63 -17.51 5.20
C SER A 48 -22.74 -16.88 6.60
N ILE A 49 -23.77 -16.05 6.82
CA ILE A 49 -24.08 -15.41 8.10
C ILE A 49 -25.29 -16.11 8.71
N PRO A 50 -25.20 -16.63 9.94
CA PRO A 50 -26.32 -17.30 10.60
C PRO A 50 -27.57 -16.41 10.71
N ALA A 51 -28.74 -17.04 10.56
CA ALA A 51 -30.02 -16.37 10.76
C ALA A 51 -30.08 -15.78 12.18
N GLY A 52 -30.60 -14.54 12.30
CA GLY A 52 -30.62 -13.80 13.55
C GLY A 52 -29.45 -12.87 13.76
N TYR A 53 -28.44 -12.88 12.85
CA TYR A 53 -27.24 -12.01 12.88
C TYR A 53 -27.00 -11.31 11.55
N ARG A 54 -28.03 -11.18 10.72
CA ARG A 54 -27.96 -10.58 9.38
C ARG A 54 -28.33 -9.10 9.41
N TRP A 55 -28.20 -8.44 8.27
CA TRP A 55 -28.50 -7.01 8.14
C TRP A 55 -29.89 -6.63 8.66
N ASP A 56 -30.92 -7.35 8.26
CA ASP A 56 -32.30 -7.03 8.65
C ASP A 56 -32.57 -7.20 10.15
N ASP A 57 -31.89 -8.16 10.78
CA ASP A 57 -31.96 -8.36 12.23
C ASP A 57 -31.35 -7.15 12.98
N LEU A 58 -30.26 -6.58 12.45
CA LEU A 58 -29.63 -5.38 12.99
C LEU A 58 -30.45 -4.12 12.72
N ALA A 59 -30.94 -3.93 11.49
CA ALA A 59 -31.63 -2.74 11.05
C ALA A 59 -33.02 -2.57 11.69
N ALA A 60 -33.66 -3.68 12.09
CA ALA A 60 -34.97 -3.69 12.74
C ALA A 60 -34.95 -3.14 14.18
N LEU A 61 -33.78 -3.09 14.82
CA LEU A 61 -33.63 -2.67 16.22
C LEU A 61 -33.40 -1.17 16.36
N ASP A 62 -33.63 -0.67 17.58
CA ASP A 62 -33.42 0.72 17.96
C ASP A 62 -32.99 0.86 19.42
N GLY A 63 -32.48 2.04 19.80
CA GLY A 63 -32.14 2.37 21.16
C GLY A 63 -31.12 1.42 21.80
N ILE A 64 -31.32 1.14 23.09
CA ILE A 64 -30.42 0.32 23.89
C ILE A 64 -30.36 -1.13 23.38
N GLU A 65 -31.47 -1.67 22.86
CA GLU A 65 -31.52 -3.02 22.29
C GLU A 65 -30.63 -3.13 21.04
N LEU A 66 -30.61 -2.14 20.17
CA LEU A 66 -29.71 -2.06 19.03
C LEU A 66 -28.26 -2.09 19.48
N LYS A 67 -27.89 -1.25 20.46
CA LYS A 67 -26.52 -1.17 20.98
C LYS A 67 -26.04 -2.51 21.55
N LYS A 68 -26.88 -3.16 22.36
CA LYS A 68 -26.57 -4.48 22.95
C LYS A 68 -26.40 -5.55 21.88
N PHE A 69 -27.36 -5.60 20.95
CA PHE A 69 -27.33 -6.57 19.85
C PHE A 69 -26.10 -6.39 18.96
N TYR A 70 -25.74 -5.15 18.60
CA TYR A 70 -24.59 -4.87 17.75
C TYR A 70 -23.28 -5.37 18.37
N ARG A 71 -23.08 -5.18 19.67
CA ARG A 71 -21.92 -5.72 20.38
C ARG A 71 -21.89 -7.25 20.36
N GLN A 72 -23.02 -7.88 20.63
CA GLN A 72 -23.15 -9.35 20.56
C GLN A 72 -22.91 -9.88 19.14
N LEU A 73 -23.40 -9.17 18.14
CA LEU A 73 -23.22 -9.52 16.72
C LEU A 73 -21.74 -9.52 16.33
N LEU A 74 -20.98 -8.48 16.69
CA LEU A 74 -19.55 -8.40 16.40
C LEU A 74 -18.79 -9.55 17.06
N GLU A 75 -19.08 -9.85 18.32
CA GLU A 75 -18.48 -10.97 19.04
C GLU A 75 -18.85 -12.32 18.41
N TYR A 76 -20.12 -12.53 18.09
CA TYR A 76 -20.62 -13.77 17.49
C TYR A 76 -19.96 -14.05 16.13
N LEU A 77 -19.89 -13.05 15.26
CA LEU A 77 -19.26 -13.21 13.94
C LEU A 77 -17.77 -13.53 14.04
N GLY A 78 -17.09 -13.01 15.06
CA GLY A 78 -15.66 -13.26 15.29
C GLY A 78 -15.34 -14.56 16.00
N THR A 79 -16.32 -15.20 16.66
CA THR A 79 -16.11 -16.43 17.47
C THR A 79 -16.80 -17.66 16.90
N GLU A 80 -18.04 -17.52 16.48
CA GLU A 80 -18.90 -18.67 16.09
C GLU A 80 -18.92 -18.93 14.58
N CYS A 81 -18.67 -17.90 13.75
CA CYS A 81 -18.57 -18.06 12.30
C CYS A 81 -17.27 -18.75 11.88
N GLN A 82 -17.18 -19.16 10.62
CA GLN A 82 -16.01 -19.81 10.05
C GLN A 82 -15.43 -19.00 8.89
N GLY A 83 -14.20 -19.34 8.47
CA GLY A 83 -13.54 -18.77 7.30
C GLY A 83 -13.32 -17.27 7.38
N ARG A 84 -13.48 -16.59 6.26
CA ARG A 84 -13.19 -15.16 6.09
C ARG A 84 -13.99 -14.26 7.03
N ILE A 85 -15.25 -14.61 7.33
CA ILE A 85 -16.08 -13.84 8.26
C ILE A 85 -15.47 -13.83 9.65
N ARG A 86 -15.10 -15.00 10.16
CA ARG A 86 -14.43 -15.10 11.45
C ARG A 86 -13.13 -14.31 11.49
N GLU A 87 -12.33 -14.38 10.43
CA GLU A 87 -11.08 -13.64 10.37
C GLU A 87 -11.31 -12.12 10.37
N ILE A 88 -12.30 -11.61 9.62
CA ILE A 88 -12.65 -10.18 9.58
C ILE A 88 -13.08 -9.66 10.94
N TYR A 89 -13.95 -10.43 11.65
CA TYR A 89 -14.52 -10.01 12.93
C TYR A 89 -13.73 -10.49 14.15
N ASN A 90 -12.64 -11.22 13.98
CA ASN A 90 -11.83 -11.69 15.10
C ASN A 90 -11.39 -10.54 16.00
N GLY A 91 -11.76 -10.57 17.27
CA GLY A 91 -11.48 -9.50 18.22
C GLY A 91 -12.17 -8.17 17.90
N ALA A 92 -13.22 -8.19 17.06
CA ALA A 92 -13.96 -6.98 16.73
C ALA A 92 -14.70 -6.42 17.94
N SER A 93 -14.59 -5.11 18.12
CA SER A 93 -15.33 -4.34 19.11
C SER A 93 -15.65 -2.97 18.54
N THR A 94 -16.72 -2.36 19.03
CA THR A 94 -17.11 -1.03 18.60
C THR A 94 -16.87 0.01 19.68
N SER A 95 -16.41 1.18 19.25
CA SER A 95 -16.33 2.39 20.08
C SER A 95 -17.59 3.26 20.00
N ILE A 96 -18.58 2.89 19.17
CA ILE A 96 -19.86 3.61 19.08
C ILE A 96 -20.64 3.36 20.36
N ASP A 97 -20.82 4.42 21.14
CA ASP A 97 -21.48 4.33 22.45
C ASP A 97 -22.90 4.86 22.45
N GLU A 98 -23.21 5.88 21.62
CA GLU A 98 -24.54 6.46 21.54
C GLU A 98 -25.45 5.66 20.56
N PRO A 99 -26.54 5.03 21.05
CA PRO A 99 -27.43 4.25 20.19
C PRO A 99 -28.03 5.03 19.02
N ALA A 100 -28.31 6.32 19.21
CA ALA A 100 -28.84 7.18 18.15
C ALA A 100 -27.84 7.36 16.99
N ASN A 101 -26.54 7.45 17.28
CA ASN A 101 -25.49 7.53 16.27
C ASN A 101 -25.37 6.22 15.50
N LEU A 102 -25.42 5.08 16.18
CA LEU A 102 -25.42 3.76 15.54
C LEU A 102 -26.61 3.60 14.60
N LYS A 103 -27.81 3.97 15.07
CA LYS A 103 -29.03 3.92 14.24
C LYS A 103 -28.93 4.82 13.02
N LYS A 104 -28.38 6.02 13.18
CA LYS A 104 -28.18 6.97 12.08
C LYS A 104 -27.22 6.41 11.03
N LEU A 105 -26.13 5.75 11.43
CA LEU A 105 -25.21 5.09 10.52
C LEU A 105 -25.88 3.98 9.72
N ILE A 106 -26.60 3.09 10.40
CA ILE A 106 -27.34 1.97 9.78
C ILE A 106 -28.36 2.49 8.77
N THR A 107 -29.20 3.46 9.17
CA THR A 107 -30.20 4.05 8.29
C THR A 107 -29.57 4.75 7.09
N SER A 108 -28.52 5.55 7.30
CA SER A 108 -27.85 6.26 6.21
C SER A 108 -27.15 5.30 5.23
N ILE A 109 -26.62 4.19 5.71
CA ILE A 109 -26.04 3.16 4.86
C ILE A 109 -27.14 2.41 4.10
N ASP A 110 -28.27 2.13 4.73
CA ASP A 110 -29.40 1.44 4.08
C ASP A 110 -29.98 2.25 2.91
N GLU A 111 -29.99 3.57 3.04
CA GLU A 111 -30.53 4.52 2.05
C GLU A 111 -29.60 4.84 0.89
N LEU A 112 -28.38 4.27 0.84
CA LEU A 112 -27.47 4.48 -0.29
C LEU A 112 -28.02 3.84 -1.56
N ASP A 113 -27.59 4.37 -2.71
CA ASP A 113 -27.92 3.79 -4.02
C ASP A 113 -27.13 2.50 -4.27
N TRP A 114 -27.61 1.41 -3.67
CA TRP A 114 -26.98 0.10 -3.78
C TRP A 114 -27.08 -0.51 -5.17
N PHE A 115 -28.07 -0.12 -5.95
CA PHE A 115 -28.16 -0.55 -7.34
C PHE A 115 -26.98 -0.04 -8.15
N SER A 116 -26.72 1.28 -8.14
CA SER A 116 -25.54 1.86 -8.79
C SER A 116 -24.23 1.34 -8.20
N ALA A 117 -24.16 1.12 -6.88
CA ALA A 117 -22.99 0.57 -6.22
C ALA A 117 -22.63 -0.83 -6.74
N LYS A 118 -23.61 -1.68 -6.99
CA LYS A 118 -23.41 -3.03 -7.55
C LYS A 118 -22.97 -2.98 -9.01
N GLU A 119 -23.57 -2.11 -9.82
CA GLU A 119 -23.20 -1.91 -11.22
C GLU A 119 -21.73 -1.48 -11.37
N GLU A 120 -21.26 -0.63 -10.49
CA GLU A 120 -19.87 -0.13 -10.45
C GLU A 120 -18.90 -1.11 -9.78
N GLY A 121 -19.41 -2.09 -9.03
CA GLY A 121 -18.64 -3.06 -8.25
C GLY A 121 -18.38 -2.63 -6.81
N LEU A 122 -18.85 -3.42 -5.84
CA LEU A 122 -18.69 -3.14 -4.41
C LEU A 122 -17.23 -3.11 -3.96
N GLY A 123 -16.37 -3.89 -4.60
CA GLY A 123 -14.93 -3.85 -4.38
C GLY A 123 -14.33 -2.49 -4.73
N ASN A 124 -14.69 -1.91 -5.87
CA ASN A 124 -14.24 -0.58 -6.28
C ASN A 124 -14.73 0.51 -5.33
N LEU A 125 -15.96 0.40 -4.84
CA LEU A 125 -16.51 1.30 -3.83
C LEU A 125 -15.68 1.23 -2.53
N TYR A 126 -15.38 0.03 -2.07
CA TYR A 126 -14.61 -0.17 -0.84
C TYR A 126 -13.17 0.33 -0.99
N GLU A 127 -12.51 0.05 -2.11
CA GLU A 127 -11.19 0.64 -2.40
C GLU A 127 -11.21 2.16 -2.39
N GLY A 128 -12.23 2.78 -2.99
CA GLY A 128 -12.41 4.23 -2.96
C GLY A 128 -12.55 4.79 -1.53
N LEU A 129 -13.24 4.06 -0.65
CA LEU A 129 -13.35 4.42 0.77
C LEU A 129 -11.98 4.30 1.48
N LEU A 130 -11.22 3.25 1.23
CA LEU A 130 -9.87 3.07 1.77
C LEU A 130 -8.92 4.17 1.30
N GLU A 131 -8.96 4.51 0.03
CA GLU A 131 -8.17 5.60 -0.54
C GLU A 131 -8.53 6.95 0.09
N LYS A 132 -9.82 7.25 0.24
CA LYS A 132 -10.30 8.45 0.90
C LYS A 132 -9.80 8.54 2.35
N ASN A 133 -9.88 7.45 3.10
CA ASN A 133 -9.36 7.36 4.45
C ASN A 133 -7.84 7.61 4.52
N ALA A 134 -7.08 7.03 3.59
CA ALA A 134 -5.64 7.23 3.53
C ALA A 134 -5.27 8.70 3.23
N ASN A 135 -5.99 9.34 2.33
CA ASN A 135 -5.78 10.74 1.94
C ASN A 135 -6.12 11.74 3.06
N GLU A 136 -7.03 11.39 3.98
CA GLU A 136 -7.41 12.24 5.12
C GLU A 136 -6.53 12.03 6.35
N LYS A 137 -5.83 10.91 6.46
CA LYS A 137 -4.86 10.65 7.54
C LYS A 137 -3.63 11.54 7.38
N LYS A 138 -3.71 12.76 7.90
CA LYS A 138 -2.67 13.80 7.75
C LYS A 138 -1.43 13.60 8.60
N SER A 139 -1.35 12.66 9.52
CA SER A 139 -0.19 12.60 10.41
C SER A 139 0.03 11.24 11.08
N GLY A 140 1.23 10.76 10.99
CA GLY A 140 1.94 10.16 12.11
C GLY A 140 1.83 8.66 12.32
N ALA A 141 1.10 7.91 11.58
CA ALA A 141 1.14 6.45 11.65
C ALA A 141 1.63 5.83 10.34
N GLY A 142 2.71 6.32 9.80
CA GLY A 142 3.75 5.69 8.99
C GLY A 142 3.40 4.62 7.95
N GLN A 143 2.15 4.34 7.69
CA GLN A 143 1.77 3.45 6.61
C GLN A 143 1.41 4.27 5.39
N TYR A 144 2.35 4.32 4.48
CA TYR A 144 2.20 5.00 3.21
C TYR A 144 1.23 4.22 2.33
N PHE A 145 0.01 4.73 2.20
CA PHE A 145 -0.91 4.21 1.19
C PHE A 145 -0.30 4.43 -0.20
N THR A 146 -0.19 3.37 -0.96
CA THR A 146 0.40 3.45 -2.29
C THR A 146 -0.64 3.97 -3.29
N PRO A 147 -0.34 5.08 -4.01
CA PRO A 147 -1.27 5.63 -4.98
C PRO A 147 -1.67 4.60 -6.05
N ARG A 148 -2.95 4.51 -6.36
CA ARG A 148 -3.47 3.55 -7.34
C ARG A 148 -2.78 3.62 -8.70
N PRO A 149 -2.49 4.82 -9.28
CA PRO A 149 -1.76 4.90 -10.55
C PRO A 149 -0.39 4.24 -10.52
N LEU A 150 0.32 4.31 -9.40
CA LEU A 150 1.62 3.63 -9.24
C LEU A 150 1.46 2.11 -9.16
N ILE A 151 0.47 1.63 -8.39
CA ILE A 151 0.14 0.19 -8.31
C ILE A 151 -0.15 -0.36 -9.71
N ASP A 152 -0.99 0.32 -10.47
CA ASP A 152 -1.40 -0.10 -11.81
C ASP A 152 -0.21 -0.14 -12.78
N VAL A 153 0.67 0.85 -12.74
CA VAL A 153 1.87 0.88 -13.58
C VAL A 153 2.83 -0.26 -13.22
N MET A 154 3.13 -0.44 -11.93
CA MET A 154 3.99 -1.53 -11.48
C MET A 154 3.44 -2.89 -11.90
N THR A 155 2.14 -3.11 -11.75
CA THR A 155 1.46 -4.36 -12.13
C THR A 155 1.52 -4.59 -13.64
N LYS A 156 1.23 -3.56 -14.45
CA LYS A 156 1.30 -3.64 -15.92
C LYS A 156 2.68 -3.97 -16.45
N LEU A 157 3.73 -3.48 -15.79
CA LEU A 157 5.11 -3.73 -16.21
C LEU A 157 5.63 -5.09 -15.76
N VAL A 158 5.21 -5.58 -14.60
CA VAL A 158 5.59 -6.90 -14.06
C VAL A 158 4.82 -8.02 -14.77
N LYS A 159 3.60 -7.75 -15.26
CA LYS A 159 2.78 -8.67 -16.07
C LYS A 159 2.58 -10.03 -15.39
N PRO A 160 1.89 -10.09 -14.23
CA PRO A 160 1.58 -11.37 -13.60
C PRO A 160 0.75 -12.24 -14.56
N GLN A 161 1.02 -13.54 -14.59
CA GLN A 161 0.38 -14.49 -15.51
C GLN A 161 -0.47 -15.50 -14.73
N ALA A 162 -1.49 -16.05 -15.40
CA ALA A 162 -2.26 -17.15 -14.84
C ALA A 162 -1.35 -18.33 -14.45
N GLY A 163 -1.60 -18.92 -13.28
CA GLY A 163 -0.80 -20.01 -12.71
C GLY A 163 0.40 -19.55 -11.88
N GLU A 164 0.70 -18.27 -11.85
CA GLU A 164 1.78 -17.71 -11.04
C GLU A 164 1.32 -17.43 -9.60
N LYS A 165 2.20 -17.68 -8.63
CA LYS A 165 2.00 -17.28 -7.23
C LYS A 165 2.51 -15.87 -7.02
N CYS A 166 1.61 -14.97 -6.64
CA CYS A 166 1.88 -13.58 -6.35
C CYS A 166 1.81 -13.31 -4.83
N ASN A 167 2.69 -12.46 -4.33
CA ASN A 167 2.71 -12.09 -2.91
C ASN A 167 3.02 -10.61 -2.70
N ASP A 168 2.40 -10.07 -1.65
CA ASP A 168 2.78 -8.80 -1.05
C ASP A 168 3.14 -9.04 0.43
N PRO A 169 4.43 -9.02 0.80
CA PRO A 169 4.89 -9.32 2.17
C PRO A 169 4.61 -8.20 3.18
N ALA A 170 4.10 -7.06 2.75
CA ALA A 170 3.69 -5.92 3.57
C ALA A 170 2.42 -5.31 2.97
N CYS A 171 1.35 -6.11 2.92
CA CYS A 171 0.27 -5.91 1.96
C CYS A 171 -0.68 -4.73 2.28
N GLY A 172 -0.59 -4.14 3.46
CA GLY A 172 -1.50 -3.06 3.82
C GLY A 172 -2.96 -3.47 3.62
N THR A 173 -3.68 -2.74 2.76
CA THR A 173 -5.06 -3.04 2.39
C THR A 173 -5.20 -3.97 1.18
N PHE A 174 -4.13 -4.62 0.78
CA PHE A 174 -4.09 -5.62 -0.32
C PHE A 174 -4.18 -5.06 -1.74
N GLY A 175 -3.94 -3.77 -1.91
CA GLY A 175 -4.12 -3.08 -3.19
C GLY A 175 -3.27 -3.63 -4.35
N PHE A 176 -2.01 -4.02 -4.12
CA PHE A 176 -1.16 -4.63 -5.15
C PHE A 176 -1.70 -5.98 -5.64
N MET A 177 -2.18 -6.81 -4.72
CA MET A 177 -2.68 -8.14 -5.07
C MET A 177 -4.04 -8.07 -5.77
N ILE A 178 -4.88 -7.11 -5.41
CA ILE A 178 -6.11 -6.81 -6.16
C ILE A 178 -5.79 -6.37 -7.58
N ALA A 179 -4.81 -5.48 -7.77
CA ALA A 179 -4.39 -5.06 -9.10
C ALA A 179 -3.82 -6.22 -9.92
N ALA A 180 -3.02 -7.09 -9.31
CA ALA A 180 -2.49 -8.28 -9.96
C ALA A 180 -3.61 -9.26 -10.37
N PHE A 181 -4.57 -9.51 -9.50
CA PHE A 181 -5.76 -10.31 -9.81
C PHE A 181 -6.54 -9.72 -11.00
N GLN A 182 -6.85 -8.43 -10.96
CA GLN A 182 -7.57 -7.76 -12.03
C GLN A 182 -6.81 -7.79 -13.37
N TYR A 183 -5.48 -7.70 -13.30
CA TYR A 183 -4.63 -7.82 -14.49
C TYR A 183 -4.76 -9.23 -15.11
N VAL A 184 -4.58 -10.28 -14.34
CA VAL A 184 -4.71 -11.67 -14.82
C VAL A 184 -6.14 -11.93 -15.30
N TYR A 185 -7.16 -11.51 -14.55
CA TYR A 185 -8.57 -11.65 -14.89
C TYR A 185 -8.89 -11.02 -16.25
N SER A 186 -8.43 -9.79 -16.49
CA SER A 186 -8.68 -9.09 -17.76
C SER A 186 -7.92 -9.70 -18.95
N HIS A 187 -6.76 -10.30 -18.73
CA HIS A 187 -5.94 -10.92 -19.78
C HIS A 187 -6.27 -12.39 -20.05
N THR A 188 -7.21 -12.95 -19.32
CA THR A 188 -7.72 -14.33 -19.49
C THR A 188 -9.23 -14.36 -19.74
N ASN A 189 -9.78 -13.29 -20.29
CA ASN A 189 -11.20 -13.16 -20.61
C ASN A 189 -12.10 -13.50 -19.40
N GLY A 190 -11.77 -12.95 -18.22
CA GLY A 190 -12.50 -13.24 -16.98
C GLY A 190 -12.33 -14.68 -16.49
N PHE A 191 -11.16 -15.26 -16.67
CA PHE A 191 -10.79 -16.66 -16.43
C PHE A 191 -11.50 -17.68 -17.32
N MET A 192 -12.28 -17.25 -18.31
CA MET A 192 -12.92 -18.18 -19.26
C MET A 192 -11.93 -18.90 -20.18
N ASP A 193 -10.71 -18.36 -20.34
CA ASP A 193 -9.65 -18.99 -21.12
C ASP A 193 -8.88 -20.07 -20.32
N LEU A 194 -9.22 -20.24 -19.04
CA LEU A 194 -8.59 -21.21 -18.12
C LEU A 194 -9.50 -22.43 -17.94
N ASP A 195 -8.90 -23.58 -17.63
CA ASP A 195 -9.69 -24.72 -17.14
C ASP A 195 -10.16 -24.49 -15.68
N GLY A 196 -11.03 -25.38 -15.19
CA GLY A 196 -11.64 -25.24 -13.87
C GLY A 196 -10.60 -25.21 -12.71
N ASP A 197 -9.59 -26.05 -12.78
CA ASP A 197 -8.55 -26.12 -11.75
C ASP A 197 -7.66 -24.89 -11.78
N GLN A 198 -7.34 -24.38 -12.97
CA GLN A 198 -6.58 -23.14 -13.18
C GLN A 198 -7.36 -21.93 -12.66
N ALA A 199 -8.65 -21.82 -13.00
CA ALA A 199 -9.49 -20.73 -12.51
C ALA A 199 -9.65 -20.78 -10.98
N GLN A 200 -9.83 -21.96 -10.39
CA GLN A 200 -9.89 -22.13 -8.95
C GLN A 200 -8.57 -21.72 -8.26
N PHE A 201 -7.43 -22.03 -8.87
CA PHE A 201 -6.12 -21.60 -8.37
C PHE A 201 -6.03 -20.07 -8.29
N GLU A 202 -6.51 -19.35 -9.31
CA GLU A 202 -6.49 -17.88 -9.33
C GLU A 202 -7.31 -17.29 -8.19
N TYR A 203 -8.50 -17.82 -7.91
CA TYR A 203 -9.35 -17.36 -6.81
C TYR A 203 -8.78 -17.70 -5.43
N GLU A 204 -8.27 -18.90 -5.23
CA GLU A 204 -8.01 -19.44 -3.90
C GLU A 204 -6.53 -19.36 -3.46
N LYS A 205 -5.57 -19.33 -4.39
CA LYS A 205 -4.15 -19.57 -4.05
C LYS A 205 -3.17 -18.60 -4.67
N ALA A 206 -3.49 -17.99 -5.82
CA ALA A 206 -2.52 -17.22 -6.59
C ALA A 206 -2.10 -15.92 -5.89
N PHE A 207 -2.99 -15.25 -5.18
CA PHE A 207 -2.76 -13.92 -4.61
C PHE A 207 -2.77 -13.99 -3.08
N THR A 208 -1.62 -13.68 -2.49
CA THR A 208 -1.38 -13.83 -1.06
C THR A 208 -0.70 -12.59 -0.48
N GLY A 209 -0.76 -12.45 0.83
CA GLY A 209 -0.12 -11.33 1.52
C GLY A 209 0.19 -11.59 2.98
N CYS A 210 0.91 -10.65 3.59
CA CYS A 210 1.18 -10.63 5.03
C CYS A 210 1.05 -9.19 5.54
N GLU A 211 0.33 -8.99 6.63
CA GLU A 211 0.14 -7.69 7.28
C GLU A 211 0.36 -7.80 8.79
N LEU A 212 1.13 -6.87 9.32
CA LEU A 212 1.48 -6.83 10.74
C LEU A 212 0.36 -6.27 11.61
N VAL A 213 -0.31 -5.23 11.11
CA VAL A 213 -1.29 -4.47 11.90
C VAL A 213 -2.67 -5.10 11.78
N HIS A 214 -3.21 -5.54 12.90
CA HIS A 214 -4.47 -6.28 12.96
C HIS A 214 -5.65 -5.56 12.27
N ASP A 215 -5.83 -4.27 12.54
CA ASP A 215 -6.93 -3.51 11.92
C ASP A 215 -6.73 -3.36 10.39
N THR A 216 -5.51 -3.13 9.94
CA THR A 216 -5.20 -3.08 8.50
C THR A 216 -5.39 -4.45 7.84
N HIS A 217 -4.99 -5.52 8.50
CA HIS A 217 -5.24 -6.89 8.03
C HIS A 217 -6.75 -7.17 7.84
N ARG A 218 -7.60 -6.70 8.76
CA ARG A 218 -9.05 -6.78 8.63
C ARG A 218 -9.56 -6.08 7.37
N LEU A 219 -9.05 -4.89 7.09
CA LEU A 219 -9.38 -4.15 5.86
C LEU A 219 -8.92 -4.89 4.60
N ALA A 220 -7.74 -5.52 4.64
CA ALA A 220 -7.23 -6.35 3.56
C ALA A 220 -8.13 -7.57 3.29
N LEU A 221 -8.57 -8.24 4.33
CA LEU A 221 -9.48 -9.38 4.23
C LEU A 221 -10.83 -9.00 3.60
N MET A 222 -11.39 -7.88 4.03
CA MET A 222 -12.64 -7.37 3.46
C MET A 222 -12.45 -6.97 1.99
N ASN A 223 -11.35 -6.30 1.67
CA ASN A 223 -11.05 -5.88 0.30
C ASN A 223 -10.86 -7.08 -0.64
N ALA A 224 -10.10 -8.09 -0.19
CA ALA A 224 -9.92 -9.34 -0.94
C ALA A 224 -11.25 -10.06 -1.19
N MET A 225 -12.08 -10.17 -0.16
CA MET A 225 -13.38 -10.85 -0.25
C MET A 225 -14.32 -10.18 -1.25
N LEU A 226 -14.38 -8.85 -1.27
CA LEU A 226 -15.20 -8.08 -2.21
C LEU A 226 -14.72 -8.17 -3.67
N HIS A 227 -13.48 -8.61 -3.87
CA HIS A 227 -12.91 -8.90 -5.18
C HIS A 227 -12.85 -10.42 -5.47
N GLU A 228 -13.53 -11.24 -4.67
CA GLU A 228 -13.58 -12.69 -4.83
C GLU A 228 -12.22 -13.40 -4.69
N ILE A 229 -11.27 -12.79 -3.98
CA ILE A 229 -9.94 -13.35 -3.73
C ILE A 229 -9.97 -14.08 -2.37
N GLU A 230 -9.77 -15.39 -2.38
CA GLU A 230 -9.74 -16.24 -1.20
C GLU A 230 -8.31 -16.59 -0.74
N GLY A 231 -7.30 -16.11 -1.46
CA GLY A 231 -5.90 -16.34 -1.16
C GLY A 231 -5.53 -15.91 0.28
N ARG A 232 -4.56 -16.58 0.85
CA ARG A 232 -4.19 -16.39 2.26
C ARG A 232 -3.56 -15.02 2.50
N ILE A 233 -4.12 -14.28 3.44
CA ILE A 233 -3.53 -13.05 3.98
C ILE A 233 -3.17 -13.31 5.44
N MET A 234 -1.87 -13.42 5.73
CA MET A 234 -1.39 -13.74 7.06
C MET A 234 -1.35 -12.49 7.94
N LEU A 235 -1.82 -12.62 9.18
CA LEU A 235 -1.57 -11.64 10.23
C LEU A 235 -0.24 -11.97 10.90
N GLY A 236 0.75 -11.10 10.79
CA GLY A 236 2.06 -11.31 11.38
C GLY A 236 3.16 -10.43 10.83
N ASP A 237 4.36 -10.60 11.39
CA ASP A 237 5.55 -9.86 10.98
C ASP A 237 6.38 -10.70 9.99
N THR A 238 6.47 -10.26 8.75
CA THR A 238 7.32 -10.86 7.72
C THR A 238 8.80 -10.90 8.13
N LEU A 239 9.24 -9.95 8.95
CA LEU A 239 10.61 -9.93 9.46
C LEU A 239 10.81 -10.74 10.76
N SER A 240 9.80 -11.49 11.18
CA SER A 240 9.90 -12.52 12.21
C SER A 240 10.18 -13.90 11.59
N PRO A 241 10.44 -14.96 12.39
CA PRO A 241 10.61 -16.32 11.89
C PRO A 241 9.45 -16.81 10.99
N LEU A 242 8.23 -16.26 11.15
CA LEU A 242 7.08 -16.54 10.29
C LEU A 242 7.38 -16.26 8.81
N GLY A 243 8.14 -15.21 8.51
CA GLY A 243 8.49 -14.84 7.15
C GLY A 243 9.33 -15.87 6.40
N LYS A 244 9.97 -16.83 7.08
CA LYS A 244 10.69 -17.95 6.45
C LYS A 244 9.76 -18.85 5.63
N ASN A 245 8.47 -18.88 5.96
CA ASN A 245 7.46 -19.68 5.27
C ASN A 245 6.82 -18.95 4.08
N LEU A 246 7.19 -17.69 3.87
CA LEU A 246 6.73 -16.86 2.75
C LEU A 246 7.75 -16.96 1.62
N ASP A 247 7.69 -18.02 0.82
CA ASP A 247 8.62 -18.32 -0.25
C ASP A 247 7.95 -18.98 -1.46
N GLY A 248 8.73 -19.19 -2.51
CA GLY A 248 8.28 -19.90 -3.71
C GLY A 248 7.35 -19.06 -4.58
N TYR A 249 7.50 -17.74 -4.59
CA TYR A 249 6.70 -16.85 -5.41
C TYR A 249 7.27 -16.62 -6.79
N ASP A 250 6.35 -16.42 -7.75
CA ASP A 250 6.67 -16.02 -9.12
C ASP A 250 6.70 -14.49 -9.26
N VAL A 251 5.86 -13.80 -8.50
CA VAL A 251 5.72 -12.33 -8.53
C VAL A 251 5.63 -11.79 -7.12
N VAL A 252 6.41 -10.74 -6.83
CA VAL A 252 6.27 -9.92 -5.62
C VAL A 252 6.07 -8.46 -6.02
N LEU A 253 4.99 -7.87 -5.53
CA LEU A 253 4.66 -6.45 -5.68
C LEU A 253 4.41 -5.89 -4.29
N THR A 254 5.18 -4.88 -3.87
CA THR A 254 5.08 -4.37 -2.51
C THR A 254 5.63 -2.97 -2.33
N ASN A 255 5.10 -2.29 -1.32
CA ASN A 255 5.63 -1.07 -0.75
C ASN A 255 5.87 -1.31 0.77
N PRO A 256 7.03 -1.85 1.15
CA PRO A 256 7.29 -2.20 2.55
C PRO A 256 7.42 -0.97 3.44
N PRO A 257 7.20 -1.09 4.77
CA PRO A 257 7.31 0.02 5.70
C PRO A 257 8.76 0.53 5.79
N PHE A 258 8.91 1.85 5.90
CA PHE A 258 10.21 2.51 6.01
C PHE A 258 10.61 2.69 7.47
N GLY A 259 11.92 2.84 7.72
CA GLY A 259 12.49 3.16 9.01
C GLY A 259 13.33 2.04 9.63
N THR A 260 13.75 2.29 10.87
CA THR A 260 14.48 1.30 11.67
C THR A 260 13.54 0.67 12.70
N LYS A 261 13.90 -0.52 13.16
CA LYS A 261 13.21 -1.14 14.28
C LYS A 261 13.39 -0.27 15.54
N LYS A 262 12.33 -0.06 16.31
CA LYS A 262 12.42 0.70 17.55
C LYS A 262 13.48 0.05 18.47
N GLY A 263 14.34 0.88 19.06
CA GLY A 263 15.43 0.41 19.91
C GLY A 263 16.69 -0.06 19.19
N GLY A 264 16.74 0.04 17.85
CA GLY A 264 17.90 -0.40 17.06
C GLY A 264 18.12 -1.91 17.06
N GLU A 265 17.13 -2.69 17.50
CA GLU A 265 17.20 -4.15 17.50
C GLU A 265 17.33 -4.70 16.06
N ARG A 266 18.19 -5.71 15.90
CA ARG A 266 18.29 -6.45 14.65
C ARG A 266 17.01 -7.24 14.38
N ALA A 267 16.72 -7.51 13.10
CA ALA A 267 15.61 -8.39 12.74
C ALA A 267 15.78 -9.77 13.38
N SER A 268 14.68 -10.40 13.78
CA SER A 268 14.68 -11.74 14.37
C SER A 268 14.84 -12.89 13.34
N ARG A 269 14.97 -12.54 12.06
CA ARG A 269 15.24 -13.46 10.93
C ARG A 269 16.73 -13.85 10.93
N ASP A 270 17.03 -15.11 11.18
CA ASP A 270 18.38 -15.69 11.16
C ASP A 270 18.78 -16.26 9.79
N ASP A 271 17.85 -16.30 8.85
CA ASP A 271 18.05 -16.79 7.48
C ASP A 271 18.42 -15.69 6.47
N LEU A 272 18.45 -14.42 6.88
CA LEU A 272 18.88 -13.32 6.03
C LEU A 272 20.42 -13.27 5.96
N ASP A 273 20.94 -12.95 4.77
CA ASP A 273 22.38 -12.96 4.52
C ASP A 273 23.14 -11.89 5.32
N VAL A 274 22.50 -10.73 5.55
CA VAL A 274 23.04 -9.61 6.30
C VAL A 274 22.07 -9.22 7.42
N LEU A 275 22.56 -9.19 8.65
CA LEU A 275 21.78 -8.79 9.82
C LEU A 275 21.87 -7.27 9.99
N THR A 276 20.75 -6.57 9.82
CA THR A 276 20.61 -5.14 10.02
C THR A 276 19.32 -4.79 10.74
N SER A 277 19.27 -3.62 11.41
CA SER A 277 18.04 -3.08 12.00
C SER A 277 17.18 -2.30 10.99
N ASN A 278 17.68 -2.05 9.79
CA ASN A 278 16.97 -1.32 8.76
C ASN A 278 15.87 -2.19 8.14
N LYS A 279 14.61 -1.78 8.30
CA LYS A 279 13.46 -2.58 7.85
C LYS A 279 13.42 -2.74 6.33
N GLN A 280 13.63 -1.68 5.57
CA GLN A 280 13.55 -1.75 4.12
C GLN A 280 14.65 -2.61 3.52
N LEU A 281 15.86 -2.60 4.08
CA LEU A 281 16.93 -3.51 3.68
C LEU A 281 16.60 -4.96 4.00
N ASN A 282 15.96 -5.24 5.13
CA ASN A 282 15.51 -6.58 5.50
C ASN A 282 14.36 -7.07 4.60
N PHE A 283 13.42 -6.20 4.26
CA PHE A 283 12.37 -6.54 3.29
C PHE A 283 12.96 -6.85 1.91
N LEU A 284 13.94 -6.09 1.46
CA LEU A 284 14.61 -6.34 0.18
C LEU A 284 15.26 -7.73 0.16
N GLN A 285 15.96 -8.11 1.24
CA GLN A 285 16.54 -9.46 1.39
C GLN A 285 15.45 -10.54 1.40
N HIS A 286 14.37 -10.33 2.17
CA HIS A 286 13.23 -11.23 2.18
C HIS A 286 12.67 -11.44 0.77
N ILE A 287 12.47 -10.36 0.01
CA ILE A 287 11.86 -10.42 -1.32
C ILE A 287 12.70 -11.25 -2.27
N TYR A 288 14.00 -10.97 -2.43
CA TYR A 288 14.80 -11.74 -3.37
C TYR A 288 15.00 -13.20 -2.94
N LYS A 289 14.93 -13.50 -1.64
CA LYS A 289 14.95 -14.89 -1.14
C LYS A 289 13.64 -15.63 -1.40
N SER A 290 12.50 -14.93 -1.35
CA SER A 290 11.18 -15.52 -1.52
C SER A 290 10.83 -15.86 -2.96
N LEU A 291 11.56 -15.31 -3.94
CA LEU A 291 11.35 -15.57 -5.36
C LEU A 291 11.93 -16.95 -5.77
N LYS A 292 11.22 -17.64 -6.67
CA LYS A 292 11.71 -18.87 -7.30
C LYS A 292 13.00 -18.61 -8.09
N LYS A 293 13.95 -19.53 -8.00
CA LYS A 293 15.21 -19.48 -8.75
C LYS A 293 15.07 -20.06 -10.15
N ASP A 294 14.21 -19.49 -10.97
CA ASP A 294 13.85 -20.04 -12.28
C ASP A 294 14.20 -19.13 -13.46
N GLY A 295 14.76 -17.96 -13.20
CA GLY A 295 15.07 -16.97 -14.23
C GLY A 295 13.86 -16.16 -14.70
N LYS A 296 12.69 -16.37 -14.11
CA LYS A 296 11.41 -15.73 -14.50
C LYS A 296 10.73 -15.01 -13.34
N ALA A 297 10.86 -15.52 -12.13
CA ALA A 297 10.30 -14.91 -10.93
C ALA A 297 10.85 -13.49 -10.75
N ARG A 298 9.98 -12.55 -10.46
CA ARG A 298 10.29 -11.12 -10.52
C ARG A 298 9.56 -10.30 -9.48
N ALA A 299 10.09 -9.13 -9.22
CA ALA A 299 9.52 -8.19 -8.26
C ALA A 299 9.58 -6.75 -8.75
N ALA A 300 8.63 -5.96 -8.26
CA ALA A 300 8.71 -4.50 -8.25
C ALA A 300 8.46 -4.01 -6.83
N VAL A 301 9.40 -3.25 -6.30
CA VAL A 301 9.44 -2.87 -4.89
C VAL A 301 9.64 -1.37 -4.75
N VAL A 302 8.79 -0.71 -3.97
CA VAL A 302 8.96 0.70 -3.60
C VAL A 302 9.93 0.81 -2.42
N LEU A 303 11.01 1.55 -2.58
CA LEU A 303 12.03 1.75 -1.56
C LEU A 303 12.48 3.22 -1.49
N PRO A 304 12.83 3.73 -0.29
CA PRO A 304 13.35 5.09 -0.14
C PRO A 304 14.80 5.19 -0.65
N ASP A 305 15.24 6.41 -0.94
CA ASP A 305 16.56 6.70 -1.51
C ASP A 305 17.71 6.12 -0.69
N ASN A 306 17.61 6.09 0.64
CA ASN A 306 18.70 5.58 1.49
C ASN A 306 19.09 4.13 1.18
N VAL A 307 18.17 3.32 0.65
CA VAL A 307 18.49 1.94 0.20
C VAL A 307 19.47 1.94 -0.97
N LEU A 308 19.45 2.99 -1.81
CA LEU A 308 20.30 3.08 -2.99
C LEU A 308 21.75 3.45 -2.65
N PHE A 309 21.99 4.15 -1.55
CA PHE A 309 23.34 4.68 -1.21
C PHE A 309 23.86 4.31 0.18
N ALA A 310 23.05 3.71 1.07
CA ALA A 310 23.52 3.34 2.41
C ALA A 310 24.79 2.48 2.34
N ASP A 311 25.81 2.88 3.10
CA ASP A 311 27.09 2.16 3.21
C ASP A 311 26.99 0.88 4.07
N GLY A 312 28.07 0.15 4.19
CA GLY A 312 28.19 -1.00 5.04
C GLY A 312 27.22 -2.14 4.68
N ASP A 313 26.24 -2.40 5.53
CA ASP A 313 25.24 -3.45 5.29
C ASP A 313 24.38 -3.16 4.06
N GLY A 314 24.08 -1.90 3.79
CA GLY A 314 23.35 -1.48 2.59
C GLY A 314 24.11 -1.84 1.31
N ALA A 315 25.41 -1.56 1.25
CA ALA A 315 26.25 -1.93 0.11
C ALA A 315 26.31 -3.44 -0.12
N LYS A 316 26.46 -4.21 0.97
CA LYS A 316 26.47 -5.70 0.89
C LYS A 316 25.14 -6.25 0.36
N ILE A 317 24.01 -5.71 0.81
CA ILE A 317 22.69 -6.14 0.38
C ILE A 317 22.44 -5.79 -1.09
N ARG A 318 22.86 -4.61 -1.55
CA ARG A 318 22.78 -4.24 -2.97
C ARG A 318 23.65 -5.15 -3.84
N ALA A 319 24.87 -5.45 -3.41
CA ALA A 319 25.75 -6.41 -4.10
C ALA A 319 25.09 -7.79 -4.20
N ASN A 320 24.51 -8.31 -3.09
CA ASN A 320 23.79 -9.57 -3.08
C ASN A 320 22.56 -9.54 -4.01
N LEU A 321 21.81 -8.46 -4.02
CA LEU A 321 20.67 -8.30 -4.94
C LEU A 321 21.12 -8.41 -6.39
N MET A 322 22.19 -7.71 -6.78
CA MET A 322 22.70 -7.68 -8.16
C MET A 322 23.38 -9.00 -8.56
N ASP A 323 23.89 -9.74 -7.59
CA ASP A 323 24.42 -11.08 -7.82
C ASP A 323 23.31 -12.12 -8.03
N LYS A 324 22.29 -12.12 -7.18
CA LYS A 324 21.19 -13.09 -7.20
C LYS A 324 20.10 -12.78 -8.20
N CYS A 325 19.92 -11.51 -8.54
CA CYS A 325 18.89 -11.02 -9.43
C CYS A 325 19.47 -10.14 -10.53
N ASN A 326 18.79 -10.11 -11.67
CA ASN A 326 18.95 -9.05 -12.65
C ASN A 326 18.15 -7.81 -12.22
N LEU A 327 18.80 -6.87 -11.54
CA LEU A 327 18.24 -5.56 -11.28
C LEU A 327 18.35 -4.73 -12.55
N HIS A 328 17.28 -4.72 -13.35
CA HIS A 328 17.32 -4.16 -14.69
C HIS A 328 16.77 -2.74 -14.81
N THR A 329 15.95 -2.27 -13.86
CA THR A 329 15.34 -0.95 -13.95
C THR A 329 15.10 -0.35 -12.56
N ILE A 330 15.44 0.91 -12.41
CA ILE A 330 15.10 1.75 -11.25
C ILE A 330 14.32 2.96 -11.75
N LEU A 331 13.11 3.14 -11.25
CA LEU A 331 12.28 4.33 -11.48
C LEU A 331 12.41 5.25 -10.27
N ARG A 332 12.93 6.45 -10.46
CA ARG A 332 12.98 7.49 -9.42
C ARG A 332 11.63 8.23 -9.41
N LEU A 333 10.90 8.09 -8.32
CA LEU A 333 9.54 8.61 -8.19
C LEU A 333 9.52 10.11 -7.83
N PRO A 334 8.52 10.87 -8.32
CA PRO A 334 8.34 12.26 -7.94
C PRO A 334 8.11 12.42 -6.43
N THR A 335 8.41 13.59 -5.90
CA THR A 335 8.12 13.94 -4.50
C THR A 335 6.62 14.17 -4.27
N GLY A 336 6.17 13.95 -3.04
CA GLY A 336 4.79 14.24 -2.60
C GLY A 336 3.74 13.17 -2.91
N ILE A 337 4.09 12.09 -3.64
CA ILE A 337 3.13 11.05 -4.02
C ILE A 337 2.66 10.19 -2.83
N PHE A 338 3.44 10.10 -1.77
CA PHE A 338 3.10 9.35 -0.55
C PHE A 338 2.62 10.25 0.60
N TYR A 339 2.32 11.52 0.34
CA TYR A 339 1.88 12.51 1.32
C TYR A 339 2.83 12.75 2.52
N ALA A 340 3.94 12.02 2.62
CA ALA A 340 5.02 12.29 3.54
C ALA A 340 5.97 13.30 2.89
N GLN A 341 5.99 14.52 3.42
CA GLN A 341 6.87 15.56 2.90
C GLN A 341 8.33 15.14 3.03
N GLY A 342 9.08 15.26 1.94
CA GLY A 342 10.53 15.08 1.90
C GLY A 342 11.04 13.65 1.72
N VAL A 343 10.18 12.62 1.71
CA VAL A 343 10.65 11.25 1.43
C VAL A 343 10.75 11.04 -0.08
N LYS A 344 11.98 10.83 -0.54
CA LYS A 344 12.29 10.45 -1.92
C LYS A 344 12.29 8.93 -2.04
N THR A 345 11.57 8.42 -3.04
CA THR A 345 11.35 6.98 -3.23
C THR A 345 11.65 6.53 -4.65
N ASN A 346 11.85 5.24 -4.81
CA ASN A 346 12.14 4.59 -6.08
C ASN A 346 11.37 3.29 -6.20
N VAL A 347 11.16 2.83 -7.42
CA VAL A 347 10.73 1.45 -7.68
C VAL A 347 11.90 0.68 -8.28
N LEU A 348 12.26 -0.43 -7.64
CA LEU A 348 13.26 -1.37 -8.15
C LEU A 348 12.53 -2.52 -8.84
N PHE A 349 12.89 -2.77 -10.10
CA PHE A 349 12.39 -3.89 -10.89
C PHE A 349 13.52 -4.89 -11.10
N PHE A 350 13.31 -6.13 -10.65
CA PHE A 350 14.33 -7.16 -10.80
C PHE A 350 13.73 -8.55 -11.02
N THR A 351 14.50 -9.41 -11.69
CA THR A 351 14.16 -10.81 -11.98
C THR A 351 15.16 -11.73 -11.30
N ARG A 352 14.67 -12.71 -10.58
CA ARG A 352 15.51 -13.70 -9.90
C ARG A 352 16.24 -14.58 -10.91
N GLY A 353 17.57 -14.68 -10.78
CA GLY A 353 18.36 -15.56 -11.62
C GLY A 353 18.24 -17.03 -11.25
N THR A 354 18.69 -17.89 -12.15
CA THR A 354 18.83 -19.34 -11.89
C THR A 354 20.06 -19.66 -11.04
N SER A 355 21.02 -18.73 -10.99
CA SER A 355 22.21 -18.76 -10.13
C SER A 355 22.22 -17.62 -9.13
N ASP A 356 23.12 -17.67 -8.17
CA ASP A 356 23.27 -16.65 -7.14
C ASP A 356 24.45 -15.69 -7.42
N LYS A 357 24.96 -15.62 -8.66
CA LYS A 357 26.08 -14.75 -9.04
C LYS A 357 25.90 -14.13 -10.41
N ASP A 358 26.37 -12.89 -10.54
CA ASP A 358 26.57 -12.17 -11.78
C ASP A 358 25.30 -12.02 -12.66
N ASN A 359 24.12 -11.91 -12.02
CA ASN A 359 22.87 -11.80 -12.76
C ASN A 359 22.59 -10.40 -13.29
N THR A 360 23.12 -9.34 -12.67
CA THR A 360 23.00 -7.96 -13.16
C THR A 360 24.23 -7.57 -13.95
N ARG A 361 24.06 -7.13 -15.21
CA ARG A 361 25.12 -6.62 -16.07
C ARG A 361 25.11 -5.11 -16.15
N GLU A 362 23.93 -4.54 -16.19
CA GLU A 362 23.67 -3.11 -16.27
C GLU A 362 22.36 -2.79 -15.59
N VAL A 363 22.20 -1.57 -15.12
CA VAL A 363 20.97 -1.06 -14.51
C VAL A 363 20.53 0.18 -15.27
N TRP A 364 19.26 0.17 -15.68
CA TRP A 364 18.61 1.29 -16.34
C TRP A 364 17.88 2.15 -15.30
N PHE A 365 18.03 3.47 -15.43
CA PHE A 365 17.43 4.46 -14.56
C PHE A 365 16.48 5.35 -15.34
N TYR A 366 15.30 5.58 -14.78
CA TYR A 366 14.39 6.61 -15.28
C TYR A 366 14.14 7.63 -14.19
N ASP A 367 14.50 8.87 -14.44
CA ASP A 367 14.30 9.98 -13.52
C ASP A 367 12.95 10.66 -13.78
N LEU A 368 11.91 10.20 -13.09
CA LEU A 368 10.60 10.84 -13.13
C LEU A 368 10.47 11.94 -12.05
N ARG A 369 11.53 12.25 -11.35
CA ARG A 369 11.57 13.22 -10.26
C ARG A 369 11.90 14.64 -10.75
N THR A 370 12.90 14.74 -11.62
CA THR A 370 13.42 16.01 -12.15
C THR A 370 12.41 16.64 -13.10
N ASN A 371 12.22 17.95 -12.98
CA ASN A 371 11.30 18.76 -13.80
C ASN A 371 9.83 18.32 -13.73
N MET A 372 9.44 17.62 -12.67
CA MET A 372 8.06 17.25 -12.41
C MET A 372 7.41 18.19 -11.38
N PRO A 373 6.11 18.50 -11.54
CA PRO A 373 5.41 19.27 -10.53
C PRO A 373 5.34 18.49 -9.21
N SER A 374 5.24 19.20 -8.10
CA SER A 374 4.95 18.58 -6.82
C SER A 374 3.53 17.98 -6.84
N PHE A 375 3.43 16.71 -6.48
CA PHE A 375 2.15 16.04 -6.36
C PHE A 375 1.55 16.17 -4.96
N GLY A 376 0.23 16.12 -4.87
CA GLY A 376 -0.51 16.25 -3.63
C GLY A 376 -2.01 16.20 -3.87
N LYS A 377 -2.81 16.62 -2.89
CA LYS A 377 -4.29 16.60 -3.00
C LYS A 377 -4.85 17.42 -4.17
N THR A 378 -4.24 18.57 -4.47
CA THR A 378 -4.68 19.49 -5.53
C THR A 378 -4.16 19.12 -6.91
N ASN A 379 -3.05 18.39 -6.96
CA ASN A 379 -2.44 17.88 -8.18
C ASN A 379 -2.11 16.39 -7.98
N PRO A 380 -3.09 15.50 -8.11
CA PRO A 380 -2.89 14.07 -7.85
C PRO A 380 -2.06 13.42 -8.95
N LEU A 381 -1.27 12.42 -8.55
CA LEU A 381 -0.58 11.54 -9.48
C LEU A 381 -1.60 10.80 -10.34
N LYS A 382 -1.33 10.72 -11.65
CA LYS A 382 -2.15 10.00 -12.63
C LYS A 382 -1.30 9.03 -13.42
N GLN A 383 -1.92 8.03 -14.03
CA GLN A 383 -1.23 7.04 -14.84
C GLN A 383 -0.53 7.65 -16.06
N GLU A 384 -1.09 8.68 -16.66
CA GLU A 384 -0.50 9.40 -17.79
C GLU A 384 0.90 9.97 -17.52
N HIS A 385 1.22 10.29 -16.26
CA HIS A 385 2.54 10.76 -15.86
C HIS A 385 3.65 9.71 -16.03
N PHE A 386 3.29 8.44 -16.14
CA PHE A 386 4.22 7.33 -16.35
C PHE A 386 4.34 6.91 -17.83
N ALA A 387 3.63 7.55 -18.76
CA ALA A 387 3.54 7.07 -20.14
C ALA A 387 4.90 6.95 -20.84
N ASP A 388 5.78 7.94 -20.68
CA ASP A 388 7.10 7.93 -21.30
C ASP A 388 8.02 6.91 -20.65
N PHE A 389 7.95 6.76 -19.32
CA PHE A 389 8.66 5.70 -18.61
C PHE A 389 8.24 4.31 -19.09
N MET A 390 6.96 4.07 -19.24
CA MET A 390 6.45 2.76 -19.72
C MET A 390 6.95 2.45 -21.12
N LYS A 391 6.99 3.45 -22.01
CA LYS A 391 7.57 3.28 -23.35
C LYS A 391 9.05 2.92 -23.30
N ALA A 392 9.82 3.60 -22.47
CA ALA A 392 11.24 3.32 -22.29
C ALA A 392 11.46 1.92 -21.70
N TYR A 393 10.67 1.55 -20.68
CA TYR A 393 10.75 0.24 -20.03
C TYR A 393 10.47 -0.92 -21.00
N GLU A 394 9.44 -0.79 -21.84
CA GLU A 394 8.97 -1.83 -22.79
C GLU A 394 9.68 -1.77 -24.14
N ALA A 395 10.60 -0.85 -24.37
CA ALA A 395 11.33 -0.74 -25.63
C ALA A 395 12.10 -2.04 -25.93
N GLU A 396 11.98 -2.57 -27.14
CA GLU A 396 12.75 -3.75 -27.58
C GLU A 396 14.25 -3.52 -27.50
N ASP A 397 14.69 -2.31 -27.87
CA ASP A 397 16.07 -1.85 -27.76
C ASP A 397 16.10 -0.57 -26.92
N ARG A 398 16.42 -0.73 -25.63
CA ARG A 398 16.47 0.35 -24.64
C ARG A 398 17.53 1.41 -24.98
N THR A 399 18.56 1.04 -25.75
CA THR A 399 19.64 1.94 -26.16
C THR A 399 19.21 2.99 -27.16
N LYS A 400 18.08 2.76 -27.84
CA LYS A 400 17.48 3.65 -28.84
C LYS A 400 16.42 4.60 -28.31
N VAL A 401 16.14 4.54 -27.01
CA VAL A 401 15.17 5.45 -26.39
C VAL A 401 15.79 6.83 -26.24
N GLU A 402 15.22 7.81 -26.91
CA GLU A 402 15.63 9.22 -26.86
C GLU A 402 14.81 9.96 -25.77
N ASP A 403 15.20 9.79 -24.51
CA ASP A 403 14.65 10.52 -23.36
C ASP A 403 15.82 10.84 -22.41
N GLU A 404 16.05 12.11 -22.12
CA GLU A 404 17.14 12.57 -21.22
C GLU A 404 17.03 12.00 -19.80
N ARG A 405 15.81 11.59 -19.38
CA ARG A 405 15.55 10.97 -18.09
C ARG A 405 15.90 9.47 -18.05
N TRP A 406 16.21 8.89 -19.20
CA TRP A 406 16.55 7.48 -19.37
C TRP A 406 18.05 7.30 -19.53
N SER A 407 18.65 6.51 -18.67
CA SER A 407 20.11 6.29 -18.69
C SER A 407 20.47 4.89 -18.21
N VAL A 408 21.65 4.43 -18.57
CA VAL A 408 22.15 3.10 -18.20
C VAL A 408 23.52 3.23 -17.53
N VAL A 409 23.76 2.38 -16.53
CA VAL A 409 25.05 2.27 -15.85
C VAL A 409 25.44 0.79 -15.76
N SER A 410 26.68 0.49 -16.11
CA SER A 410 27.17 -0.88 -16.06
C SER A 410 27.39 -1.36 -14.62
N ARG A 411 27.32 -2.68 -14.42
CA ARG A 411 27.62 -3.30 -13.12
C ARG A 411 29.03 -2.96 -12.63
N ALA A 412 29.99 -2.85 -13.56
CA ALA A 412 31.39 -2.48 -13.24
C ALA A 412 31.48 -1.03 -12.69
N GLU A 413 30.78 -0.09 -13.28
CA GLU A 413 30.74 1.31 -12.79
C GLU A 413 30.07 1.39 -11.42
N ILE A 414 29.00 0.63 -11.20
CA ILE A 414 28.32 0.55 -9.89
C ILE A 414 29.28 -0.01 -8.83
N ALA A 415 30.01 -1.10 -9.14
CA ALA A 415 31.00 -1.68 -8.24
C ALA A 415 32.13 -0.70 -7.91
N ALA A 416 32.62 0.05 -8.89
CA ALA A 416 33.65 1.08 -8.69
C ALA A 416 33.23 2.20 -7.75
N LYS A 417 31.90 2.40 -7.56
CA LYS A 417 31.31 3.39 -6.64
C LYS A 417 30.81 2.74 -5.32
N GLY A 418 31.37 1.59 -4.92
CA GLY A 418 31.00 0.90 -3.68
C GLY A 418 29.59 0.31 -3.70
N ASP A 419 29.15 -0.17 -4.84
CA ASP A 419 27.81 -0.68 -5.08
C ASP A 419 26.68 0.34 -4.80
N SER A 420 26.99 1.63 -4.88
CA SER A 420 25.97 2.68 -4.79
C SER A 420 25.15 2.76 -6.07
N LEU A 421 23.85 2.89 -5.92
CA LEU A 421 22.86 3.08 -6.99
C LEU A 421 22.32 4.51 -7.04
N ASP A 422 22.83 5.39 -6.20
CA ASP A 422 22.56 6.84 -6.27
C ASP A 422 23.59 7.50 -7.19
N LEU A 423 23.27 7.53 -8.46
CA LEU A 423 24.23 7.92 -9.50
C LEU A 423 23.99 9.31 -10.09
N GLY A 424 23.28 10.19 -9.40
CA GLY A 424 23.17 11.61 -9.71
C GLY A 424 23.03 11.92 -11.22
N LEU A 425 21.99 11.42 -11.88
CA LEU A 425 21.96 11.29 -13.33
C LEU A 425 21.53 12.56 -14.10
N ILE A 426 20.80 13.46 -13.46
CA ILE A 426 20.39 14.73 -14.04
C ILE A 426 20.63 15.83 -13.01
N LYS A 427 21.24 16.95 -13.44
CA LYS A 427 21.27 18.17 -12.62
C LYS A 427 19.82 18.63 -12.47
N ASP A 428 19.31 18.51 -11.27
CA ASP A 428 18.06 19.15 -10.91
C ASP A 428 18.36 20.63 -10.62
N ASP A 429 18.05 21.49 -11.56
CA ASP A 429 18.23 22.94 -11.41
C ASP A 429 17.34 23.55 -10.31
N SER A 430 16.42 22.75 -9.75
CA SER A 430 15.61 23.10 -8.58
C SER A 430 16.28 22.75 -7.24
N ILE A 431 17.36 21.97 -7.26
CA ILE A 431 18.15 21.65 -6.06
C ILE A 431 19.22 22.74 -5.93
N VAL A 432 19.14 23.50 -4.86
CA VAL A 432 20.26 24.36 -4.42
C VAL A 432 21.50 23.48 -4.30
N ASP A 433 22.53 23.80 -5.04
CA ASP A 433 23.78 23.03 -5.04
C ASP A 433 24.27 22.90 -3.59
N TYR A 434 24.65 21.71 -3.15
CA TYR A 434 25.13 21.52 -1.78
C TYR A 434 26.36 22.32 -1.45
N GLU A 435 27.09 22.78 -2.48
CA GLU A 435 28.21 23.72 -2.35
C GLU A 435 27.77 25.16 -2.02
N ASP A 436 26.51 25.51 -2.30
CA ASP A 436 25.90 26.81 -1.98
C ASP A 436 25.09 26.82 -0.68
N LEU A 437 25.03 25.69 0.04
CA LEU A 437 24.41 25.69 1.35
C LEU A 437 25.20 26.47 2.36
N PRO A 438 24.56 27.33 3.17
CA PRO A 438 25.24 27.99 4.27
C PRO A 438 25.87 26.94 5.18
N ASP A 439 26.94 27.32 5.88
CA ASP A 439 27.54 26.44 6.87
C ASP A 439 26.46 25.96 7.90
N PRO A 440 26.68 24.82 8.57
CA PRO A 440 25.63 24.19 9.43
C PRO A 440 25.11 25.12 10.55
N LEU A 441 25.94 26.07 11.02
CA LEU A 441 25.51 27.03 12.05
C LEU A 441 24.54 28.05 11.43
N THR A 442 24.92 28.66 10.33
CA THR A 442 24.07 29.61 9.59
C THR A 442 22.77 28.98 9.11
N ALA A 443 22.80 27.69 8.68
CA ALA A 443 21.61 26.95 8.31
C ALA A 443 20.68 26.74 9.51
N ALA A 444 21.23 26.44 10.68
CA ALA A 444 20.45 26.27 11.91
C ALA A 444 19.86 27.60 12.40
N GLU A 445 20.60 28.69 12.33
CA GLU A 445 20.12 30.04 12.66
C GLU A 445 18.96 30.46 11.74
N ASN A 446 19.12 30.31 10.42
CA ASN A 446 18.06 30.61 9.45
C ASN A 446 16.79 29.77 9.68
N ALA A 447 16.95 28.50 10.04
CA ALA A 447 15.82 27.63 10.38
C ALA A 447 15.13 28.07 11.68
N ALA A 448 15.88 28.51 12.69
CA ALA A 448 15.35 29.06 13.93
C ALA A 448 14.55 30.34 13.67
N ASP A 449 15.08 31.27 12.90
CA ASP A 449 14.41 32.52 12.54
C ASP A 449 13.11 32.26 11.79
N THR A 450 13.10 31.32 10.84
CA THR A 450 11.88 30.91 10.10
C THR A 450 10.83 30.32 11.01
N LEU A 451 11.24 29.52 12.01
CA LEU A 451 10.34 28.96 13.01
C LEU A 451 9.76 30.04 13.94
N GLU A 452 10.55 31.03 14.34
CA GLU A 452 10.08 32.18 15.15
C GLU A 452 9.05 33.00 14.39
N GLU A 453 9.29 33.29 13.10
CA GLU A 453 8.30 33.98 12.24
C GLU A 453 7.00 33.16 12.12
N ALA A 454 7.07 31.85 11.95
CA ALA A 454 5.90 30.98 11.88
C ALA A 454 5.13 30.98 13.22
N VAL A 455 5.81 30.96 14.35
CA VAL A 455 5.20 31.05 15.68
C VAL A 455 4.51 32.39 15.86
N ASP A 456 5.11 33.50 15.43
CA ASP A 456 4.50 34.83 15.55
C ASP A 456 3.27 34.97 14.67
N MET A 457 3.27 34.43 13.45
CA MET A 457 2.08 34.37 12.60
C MET A 457 0.95 33.56 13.28
N LEU A 458 1.25 32.42 13.85
CA LEU A 458 0.28 31.61 14.58
C LEU A 458 -0.29 32.32 15.81
N ARG A 459 0.55 33.07 16.55
CA ARG A 459 0.13 33.90 17.67
C ARG A 459 -0.80 35.04 17.23
N ALA A 460 -0.50 35.67 16.07
CA ALA A 460 -1.35 36.70 15.49
C ALA A 460 -2.74 36.13 15.13
N VAL A 461 -2.78 35.01 14.45
CA VAL A 461 -4.04 34.31 14.12
C VAL A 461 -4.83 33.93 15.38
N ALA A 462 -4.17 33.39 16.39
CA ALA A 462 -4.80 33.05 17.66
C ALA A 462 -5.39 34.28 18.38
N LYS A 463 -4.71 35.43 18.27
CA LYS A 463 -5.21 36.70 18.83
C LYS A 463 -6.44 37.21 18.09
N GLU A 464 -6.45 37.11 16.75
CA GLU A 464 -7.62 37.48 15.94
C GLU A 464 -8.81 36.57 16.22
N LEU A 465 -8.62 35.26 16.31
CA LEU A 465 -9.70 34.33 16.65
C LEU A 465 -10.30 34.60 18.02
N LYS A 466 -9.48 34.92 19.02
CA LYS A 466 -9.99 35.36 20.34
C LYS A 466 -10.79 36.64 20.29
N GLN A 467 -10.46 37.59 19.39
CA GLN A 467 -11.21 38.82 19.21
C GLN A 467 -12.54 38.58 18.50
N LEU A 468 -12.64 37.56 17.68
CA LEU A 468 -13.86 37.14 16.97
C LEU A 468 -14.77 36.25 17.84
N GLY A 469 -14.36 35.91 19.05
CA GLY A 469 -15.18 35.13 20.00
C GLY A 469 -15.22 33.63 19.70
N VAL A 470 -14.21 33.14 18.97
CA VAL A 470 -14.01 31.72 18.70
C VAL A 470 -12.98 31.11 19.67
#